data_5085537fe23e4418230cb00b755a27d2
#
_entry.id   5085537fe23e4418230cb00b755a27d2
#
_cell.length_a   1.000
_cell.length_b   1.000
_cell.length_c   1.000
_cell.angle_alpha   90.00
_cell.angle_beta   90.00
_cell.angle_gamma   90.00
#
_symmetry.space_group_name_H-M   'P 1'
#
loop_
_entity.id
_entity.type
_entity.pdbx_description
1 polymer ?
#
loop_
_entity_poly.entity_id
_entity_poly.type
_entity_poly.pdbx_seq_one_letter_code
_entity_poly.pdbx_strand_id
1 'polypeptide(L)'
;MSKYMDYTSPEAQFFFDVNKNPLFKKDNQNLINILGVNQLNTLDNSSLLDIYLSKHNFVEPHYHQNAAELVYCISGGAVVSMLNPYTKEVLNFRISPGQVANVPQGWWHYEEATKDQTHLLAIFNASTPEVILGSDILKFTPSSVMAYNYCMDESEWIKTTEKVKPSTYIGPGCLEPERHLSQRQSHFTYSPYHYQYQPNPCYYRQCIPKTF
;
A
#
# COMPACT_ATOMS: atom_id res chain seq x y z
N MET A 1 21.36 -2.35 16.41
CA MET A 1 22.51 -1.46 16.73
C MET A 1 22.77 -0.63 15.50
N SER A 2 22.63 0.71 15.56
CA SER A 2 23.04 1.56 14.45
C SER A 2 24.55 1.40 14.29
N LYS A 3 24.97 1.07 13.07
CA LYS A 3 26.38 0.99 12.74
C LYS A 3 26.88 2.43 12.69
N TYR A 4 27.77 2.80 13.60
CA TYR A 4 28.38 4.15 13.57
C TYR A 4 29.02 4.35 12.19
N MET A 5 28.55 5.38 11.47
CA MET A 5 29.12 5.76 10.19
C MET A 5 30.33 6.67 10.40
N ASP A 6 31.48 6.27 9.89
CA ASP A 6 32.65 7.14 9.84
C ASP A 6 32.52 8.12 8.66
N TYR A 7 32.10 9.34 8.94
CA TYR A 7 31.96 10.40 7.94
C TYR A 7 33.27 10.90 7.33
N THR A 8 34.42 10.46 7.86
CA THR A 8 35.75 10.74 7.29
C THR A 8 36.20 9.67 6.30
N SER A 9 35.47 8.56 6.22
CA SER A 9 35.75 7.48 5.29
C SER A 9 35.61 7.93 3.83
N PRO A 10 36.51 7.53 2.93
CA PRO A 10 36.34 7.76 1.50
C PRO A 10 35.11 7.02 0.91
N GLU A 11 34.59 6.04 1.63
CA GLU A 11 33.37 5.30 1.27
C GLU A 11 32.08 6.04 1.68
N ALA A 12 32.15 7.16 2.42
CA ALA A 12 30.98 7.92 2.84
C ALA A 12 30.30 8.59 1.63
N GLN A 13 29.04 8.26 1.39
CA GLN A 13 28.25 8.76 0.28
C GLN A 13 27.27 9.82 0.77
N PHE A 14 27.34 11.03 0.23
CA PHE A 14 26.51 12.16 0.60
C PHE A 14 25.54 12.60 -0.50
N PHE A 15 25.56 11.95 -1.65
CA PHE A 15 24.72 12.27 -2.80
C PHE A 15 24.28 11.01 -3.51
N PHE A 16 23.01 10.98 -3.92
CA PHE A 16 22.44 9.94 -4.76
C PHE A 16 21.33 10.50 -5.66
N ASP A 17 21.30 10.09 -6.92
CA ASP A 17 20.22 10.41 -7.85
C ASP A 17 19.14 9.31 -7.80
N VAL A 18 18.06 9.56 -7.08
CA VAL A 18 17.00 8.59 -6.81
C VAL A 18 16.31 8.10 -8.10
N ASN A 19 16.33 8.89 -9.17
CA ASN A 19 15.79 8.49 -10.49
C ASN A 19 16.53 7.29 -11.11
N LYS A 20 17.72 6.98 -10.62
CA LYS A 20 18.53 5.85 -11.10
C LYS A 20 18.29 4.55 -10.35
N ASN A 21 17.39 4.55 -9.37
CA ASN A 21 17.13 3.37 -8.53
C ASN A 21 15.65 2.99 -8.49
N PRO A 22 15.09 2.48 -9.61
CA PRO A 22 13.70 2.04 -9.63
C PRO A 22 13.50 0.81 -8.74
N LEU A 23 12.51 0.88 -7.84
CA LEU A 23 11.98 -0.26 -7.10
C LEU A 23 10.96 -1.03 -7.95
N PHE A 24 10.04 -0.29 -8.58
CA PHE A 24 8.98 -0.87 -9.40
C PHE A 24 8.62 0.06 -10.54
N LYS A 25 8.32 -0.51 -11.71
CA LYS A 25 7.86 0.23 -12.87
C LYS A 25 6.74 -0.54 -13.57
N LYS A 26 5.53 0.02 -13.52
CA LYS A 26 4.38 -0.46 -14.29
C LYS A 26 4.44 0.05 -15.74
N ASP A 27 4.66 1.34 -15.88
CA ASP A 27 4.80 2.05 -17.16
C ASP A 27 5.58 3.38 -16.94
N ASN A 28 5.62 4.27 -17.95
CA ASN A 28 6.37 5.52 -17.84
C ASN A 28 5.72 6.59 -16.94
N GLN A 29 4.46 6.42 -16.54
CA GLN A 29 3.70 7.35 -15.70
C GLN A 29 3.48 6.78 -14.29
N ASN A 30 3.70 5.48 -14.12
CA ASN A 30 3.40 4.74 -12.90
C ASN A 30 4.62 3.95 -12.47
N LEU A 31 5.40 4.53 -11.57
CA LEU A 31 6.66 3.94 -11.09
C LEU A 31 6.98 4.39 -9.67
N ILE A 32 7.83 3.62 -9.01
CA ILE A 32 8.34 3.88 -7.67
C ILE A 32 9.86 3.75 -7.72
N ASN A 33 10.57 4.80 -7.30
CA ASN A 33 12.00 4.75 -7.01
C ASN A 33 12.21 4.66 -5.49
N ILE A 34 13.34 4.10 -5.07
CA ILE A 34 13.67 3.93 -3.64
C ILE A 34 15.03 4.54 -3.32
N LEU A 35 15.10 5.18 -2.15
CA LEU A 35 16.33 5.59 -1.51
C LEU A 35 16.35 5.08 -0.08
N GLY A 36 17.39 4.34 0.26
CA GLY A 36 17.65 3.85 1.61
C GLY A 36 19.14 3.79 1.87
N VAL A 37 19.53 3.19 3.00
CA VAL A 37 20.93 3.09 3.42
C VAL A 37 21.80 2.32 2.42
N ASN A 38 21.22 1.46 1.60
CA ASN A 38 21.95 0.70 0.57
C ASN A 38 22.39 1.59 -0.60
N GLN A 39 21.69 2.70 -0.87
CA GLN A 39 22.01 3.65 -1.92
C GLN A 39 22.80 4.84 -1.38
N LEU A 40 22.54 5.23 -0.15
CA LEU A 40 23.14 6.39 0.49
C LEU A 40 23.51 6.02 1.93
N ASN A 41 24.72 5.51 2.12
CA ASN A 41 25.18 4.89 3.37
C ASN A 41 25.33 5.88 4.55
N THR A 42 25.23 7.18 4.29
CA THR A 42 25.17 8.23 5.30
C THR A 42 23.76 8.47 5.85
N LEU A 43 22.72 7.86 5.25
CA LEU A 43 21.40 7.82 5.86
C LEU A 43 21.45 6.95 7.11
N ASP A 44 20.93 7.46 8.23
CA ASP A 44 20.87 6.69 9.47
C ASP A 44 19.54 5.92 9.55
N ASN A 45 18.49 6.58 9.99
CA ASN A 45 17.21 5.93 10.27
C ASN A 45 16.10 6.57 9.43
N SER A 46 16.36 6.78 8.15
CA SER A 46 15.40 7.32 7.20
C SER A 46 15.57 6.69 5.83
N SER A 47 14.47 6.61 5.11
CA SER A 47 14.43 6.21 3.71
C SER A 47 13.25 6.88 3.02
N LEU A 48 13.17 6.81 1.71
CA LEU A 48 12.04 7.34 0.97
C LEU A 48 11.70 6.50 -0.25
N LEU A 49 10.43 6.58 -0.64
CA LEU A 49 9.95 6.20 -1.97
C LEU A 49 9.53 7.46 -2.71
N ASP A 50 9.96 7.55 -3.96
CA ASP A 50 9.62 8.60 -4.91
C ASP A 50 8.63 8.01 -5.92
N ILE A 51 7.33 8.39 -5.80
CA ILE A 51 6.19 7.69 -6.37
C ILE A 51 5.50 8.55 -7.40
N TYR A 52 5.39 8.04 -8.63
CA TYR A 52 4.67 8.67 -9.74
C TYR A 52 3.45 7.84 -10.10
N LEU A 53 2.30 8.49 -10.20
CA LEU A 53 1.03 7.85 -10.53
C LEU A 53 0.22 8.71 -11.51
N SER A 54 -0.35 8.07 -12.52
CA SER A 54 -1.46 8.65 -13.27
C SER A 54 -2.78 8.43 -12.51
N LYS A 55 -3.78 9.24 -12.83
CA LYS A 55 -5.10 9.22 -12.20
C LYS A 55 -5.69 7.80 -12.13
N HIS A 56 -6.30 7.47 -11.00
CA HIS A 56 -6.91 6.16 -10.69
C HIS A 56 -5.93 4.99 -10.61
N ASN A 57 -4.62 5.23 -10.58
CA ASN A 57 -3.68 4.22 -10.12
C ASN A 57 -3.49 4.32 -8.62
N PHE A 58 -3.16 3.17 -8.03
CA PHE A 58 -3.03 2.98 -6.59
C PHE A 58 -1.64 2.45 -6.27
N VAL A 59 -1.02 2.94 -5.20
CA VAL A 59 -0.15 2.05 -4.44
C VAL A 59 -1.09 1.08 -3.75
N GLU A 60 -0.91 -0.22 -4.00
CA GLU A 60 -1.86 -1.24 -3.55
C GLU A 60 -1.99 -1.28 -2.02
N PRO A 61 -3.10 -1.85 -1.47
CA PRO A 61 -3.23 -2.02 -0.03
C PRO A 61 -2.06 -2.80 0.57
N HIS A 62 -1.43 -2.22 1.59
CA HIS A 62 -0.21 -2.74 2.21
C HIS A 62 -0.03 -2.24 3.64
N TYR A 63 1.02 -2.70 4.32
CA TYR A 63 1.51 -2.11 5.56
C TYR A 63 3.02 -2.27 5.69
N HIS A 64 3.64 -1.36 6.44
CA HIS A 64 5.05 -1.40 6.80
C HIS A 64 5.20 -1.90 8.23
N GLN A 65 5.80 -3.09 8.41
CA GLN A 65 5.95 -3.69 9.73
C GLN A 65 7.01 -3.00 10.60
N ASN A 66 7.95 -2.29 9.98
CA ASN A 66 9.11 -1.70 10.66
C ASN A 66 9.19 -0.17 10.61
N ALA A 67 8.21 0.49 9.99
CA ALA A 67 8.24 1.95 9.81
C ALA A 67 6.85 2.58 9.87
N ALA A 68 6.80 3.84 10.32
CA ALA A 68 5.73 4.76 9.98
C ALA A 68 6.07 5.42 8.64
N GLU A 69 5.03 5.84 7.91
CA GLU A 69 5.14 6.47 6.61
C GLU A 69 4.52 7.86 6.61
N LEU A 70 5.26 8.84 6.11
CA LEU A 70 4.77 10.20 5.89
C LEU A 70 4.61 10.41 4.38
N VAL A 71 3.37 10.46 3.89
CA VAL A 71 3.07 10.66 2.47
C VAL A 71 2.91 12.16 2.21
N TYR A 72 3.86 12.75 1.47
CA TYR A 72 3.85 14.15 1.07
C TYR A 72 3.47 14.29 -0.41
N CYS A 73 2.51 15.15 -0.73
CA CYS A 73 2.12 15.44 -2.10
C CYS A 73 2.98 16.56 -2.69
N ILE A 74 3.75 16.26 -3.73
CA ILE A 74 4.58 17.23 -4.48
C ILE A 74 3.75 17.87 -5.58
N SER A 75 3.04 17.05 -6.39
CA SER A 75 2.16 17.52 -7.45
C SER A 75 0.93 16.61 -7.62
N GLY A 76 -0.07 17.07 -8.37
CA GLY A 76 -1.28 16.31 -8.63
C GLY A 76 -2.23 16.29 -7.45
N GLY A 77 -2.46 15.13 -6.86
CA GLY A 77 -3.29 14.93 -5.68
C GLY A 77 -3.61 13.47 -5.44
N ALA A 78 -3.77 13.09 -4.18
CA ALA A 78 -4.06 11.72 -3.79
C ALA A 78 -5.09 11.65 -2.66
N VAL A 79 -5.63 10.45 -2.45
CA VAL A 79 -6.30 10.05 -1.21
C VAL A 79 -5.45 8.99 -0.54
N VAL A 80 -4.99 9.26 0.66
CA VAL A 80 -4.35 8.29 1.54
C VAL A 80 -5.43 7.71 2.44
N SER A 81 -5.66 6.40 2.31
CA SER A 81 -6.69 5.68 3.06
C SER A 81 -6.04 4.67 3.99
N MET A 82 -6.45 4.65 5.25
CA MET A 82 -5.88 3.74 6.23
C MET A 82 -6.94 3.15 7.15
N LEU A 83 -6.77 1.88 7.50
CA LEU A 83 -7.63 1.18 8.46
C LEU A 83 -7.12 1.46 9.87
N ASN A 84 -7.93 2.15 10.68
CA ASN A 84 -7.64 2.31 12.10
C ASN A 84 -7.84 0.96 12.83
N PRO A 85 -6.78 0.33 13.38
CA PRO A 85 -6.89 -0.99 13.99
C PRO A 85 -7.67 -0.98 15.31
N TYR A 86 -7.88 0.19 15.91
CA TYR A 86 -8.61 0.34 17.17
C TYR A 86 -10.11 0.54 16.95
N THR A 87 -10.51 1.45 16.05
CA THR A 87 -11.91 1.75 15.76
C THR A 87 -12.50 0.86 14.67
N LYS A 88 -11.66 0.16 13.87
CA LYS A 88 -12.04 -0.64 12.70
C LYS A 88 -12.66 0.18 11.57
N GLU A 89 -12.36 1.47 11.53
CA GLU A 89 -12.83 2.40 10.52
C GLU A 89 -11.76 2.68 9.48
N VAL A 90 -12.15 2.87 8.22
CA VAL A 90 -11.28 3.37 7.17
C VAL A 90 -11.29 4.90 7.19
N LEU A 91 -10.15 5.49 7.47
CA LEU A 91 -9.93 6.93 7.44
C LEU A 91 -9.40 7.33 6.06
N ASN A 92 -9.94 8.42 5.48
CA ASN A 92 -9.56 8.88 4.16
C ASN A 92 -9.08 10.34 4.23
N PHE A 93 -7.84 10.58 3.80
CA PHE A 93 -7.21 11.89 3.82
C PHE A 93 -6.89 12.33 2.39
N ARG A 94 -7.59 13.36 1.91
CA ARG A 94 -7.25 13.98 0.62
C ARG A 94 -6.08 14.91 0.81
N ILE A 95 -5.03 14.70 0.02
CA ILE A 95 -3.83 15.55 0.02
C ILE A 95 -3.62 16.17 -1.36
N SER A 96 -3.23 17.43 -1.34
CA SER A 96 -2.86 18.25 -2.49
C SER A 96 -1.42 18.74 -2.32
N PRO A 97 -0.79 19.38 -3.32
CA PRO A 97 0.59 19.84 -3.22
C PRO A 97 0.85 20.66 -1.94
N GLY A 98 1.90 20.28 -1.21
CA GLY A 98 2.27 20.85 0.08
C GLY A 98 1.56 20.23 1.29
N GLN A 99 0.66 19.28 1.08
CA GLN A 99 -0.05 18.57 2.16
C GLN A 99 0.53 17.16 2.38
N VAL A 100 0.31 16.65 3.58
CA VAL A 100 0.86 15.39 4.06
C VAL A 100 -0.17 14.60 4.85
N ALA A 101 -0.10 13.27 4.73
CA ALA A 101 -0.77 12.33 5.61
C ALA A 101 0.29 11.46 6.31
N ASN A 102 0.04 11.09 7.58
CA ASN A 102 0.92 10.20 8.33
C ASN A 102 0.21 8.87 8.55
N VAL A 103 0.86 7.79 8.15
CA VAL A 103 0.45 6.41 8.37
C VAL A 103 1.27 5.83 9.52
N PRO A 104 0.67 5.49 10.67
CA PRO A 104 1.39 4.85 11.76
C PRO A 104 1.93 3.46 11.36
N GLN A 105 3.05 3.06 11.97
CA GLN A 105 3.66 1.75 11.74
C GLN A 105 2.64 0.61 11.90
N GLY A 106 2.62 -0.30 10.92
CA GLY A 106 1.77 -1.48 10.92
C GLY A 106 0.31 -1.24 10.52
N TRP A 107 -0.07 -0.01 10.22
CA TRP A 107 -1.43 0.25 9.76
C TRP A 107 -1.61 -0.12 8.30
N TRP A 108 -2.68 -0.86 8.00
CA TRP A 108 -3.10 -1.20 6.65
C TRP A 108 -3.58 0.04 5.91
N HIS A 109 -3.00 0.33 4.76
CA HIS A 109 -3.28 1.55 4.01
C HIS A 109 -3.06 1.38 2.50
N TYR A 110 -3.48 2.37 1.74
CA TYR A 110 -3.29 2.48 0.30
C TYR A 110 -3.40 3.94 -0.15
N GLU A 111 -2.82 4.29 -1.30
CA GLU A 111 -2.87 5.61 -1.91
C GLU A 111 -3.52 5.55 -3.28
N GLU A 112 -4.53 6.39 -3.53
CA GLU A 112 -5.13 6.58 -4.84
C GLU A 112 -4.74 7.93 -5.43
N ALA A 113 -4.17 7.94 -6.65
CA ALA A 113 -3.99 9.18 -7.39
C ALA A 113 -5.33 9.71 -7.92
N THR A 114 -5.68 10.95 -7.54
CA THR A 114 -6.92 11.61 -7.96
C THR A 114 -6.76 12.47 -9.20
N LYS A 115 -5.51 12.73 -9.60
CA LYS A 115 -5.13 13.51 -10.79
C LYS A 115 -4.01 12.81 -11.54
N ASP A 116 -3.89 13.12 -12.82
CA ASP A 116 -2.71 12.74 -13.60
C ASP A 116 -1.47 13.48 -13.10
N GLN A 117 -0.29 12.92 -13.36
CA GLN A 117 0.99 13.46 -12.93
C GLN A 117 1.06 13.66 -11.40
N THR A 118 0.38 12.79 -10.65
CA THR A 118 0.51 12.78 -9.21
C THR A 118 1.91 12.30 -8.84
N HIS A 119 2.60 13.11 -8.03
CA HIS A 119 3.93 12.83 -7.51
C HIS A 119 3.88 12.90 -5.99
N LEU A 120 4.16 11.76 -5.36
CA LEU A 120 4.18 11.60 -3.90
C LEU A 120 5.59 11.26 -3.45
N LEU A 121 5.94 11.74 -2.27
CA LEU A 121 7.14 11.35 -1.55
C LEU A 121 6.70 10.64 -0.28
N ALA A 122 6.97 9.34 -0.18
CA ALA A 122 6.77 8.57 1.03
C ALA A 122 8.07 8.53 1.83
N ILE A 123 8.05 9.04 3.06
CA ILE A 123 9.23 9.17 3.93
C ILE A 123 9.03 8.25 5.13
N PHE A 124 10.04 7.44 5.41
CA PHE A 124 10.03 6.42 6.47
C PHE A 124 11.05 6.72 7.55
N ASN A 125 10.69 6.37 8.80
CA ASN A 125 11.61 6.41 9.94
C ASN A 125 12.39 5.09 10.12
N ALA A 126 12.77 4.47 9.02
CA ALA A 126 13.58 3.27 8.95
C ALA A 126 14.62 3.40 7.83
N SER A 127 15.80 2.86 8.03
CA SER A 127 16.90 2.88 7.02
C SER A 127 16.55 2.10 5.74
N THR A 128 15.65 1.13 5.86
CA THR A 128 15.06 0.37 4.77
C THR A 128 13.62 0.04 5.16
N PRO A 129 12.61 0.53 4.43
CA PRO A 129 11.22 0.21 4.71
C PRO A 129 10.96 -1.23 4.26
N GLU A 130 10.37 -2.03 5.12
CA GLU A 130 9.85 -3.34 4.79
C GLU A 130 8.34 -3.25 4.52
N VAL A 131 7.79 -4.13 3.70
CA VAL A 131 6.39 -4.07 3.28
C VAL A 131 5.77 -5.44 3.18
N ILE A 132 4.50 -5.54 3.55
CA ILE A 132 3.63 -6.67 3.24
C ILE A 132 2.49 -6.14 2.36
N LEU A 133 2.43 -6.66 1.14
CA LEU A 133 1.47 -6.25 0.12
C LEU A 133 0.19 -7.10 0.18
N GLY A 134 -0.94 -6.49 -0.13
CA GLY A 134 -2.23 -7.19 -0.19
C GLY A 134 -2.23 -8.31 -1.21
N SER A 135 -1.61 -8.08 -2.36
CA SER A 135 -1.44 -9.10 -3.40
C SER A 135 -0.66 -10.31 -2.89
N ASP A 136 0.36 -10.11 -2.04
CA ASP A 136 1.14 -11.19 -1.44
C ASP A 136 0.30 -11.97 -0.41
N ILE A 137 -0.46 -11.28 0.43
CA ILE A 137 -1.40 -11.93 1.36
C ILE A 137 -2.39 -12.81 0.60
N LEU A 138 -2.98 -12.30 -0.49
CA LEU A 138 -3.97 -13.03 -1.29
C LEU A 138 -3.37 -14.26 -2.00
N LYS A 139 -2.10 -14.21 -2.38
CA LYS A 139 -1.44 -15.28 -3.15
C LYS A 139 -0.70 -16.30 -2.30
N PHE A 140 -0.07 -15.87 -1.21
CA PHE A 140 0.79 -16.76 -0.41
C PHE A 140 0.08 -17.37 0.79
N THR A 141 -1.08 -16.81 1.21
CA THR A 141 -1.93 -17.51 2.19
C THR A 141 -2.61 -18.68 1.50
N PRO A 142 -2.49 -19.92 2.03
CA PRO A 142 -3.13 -21.09 1.43
C PRO A 142 -4.64 -20.87 1.25
N SER A 143 -5.16 -21.24 0.06
CA SER A 143 -6.59 -21.08 -0.27
C SER A 143 -7.50 -21.83 0.71
N SER A 144 -7.10 -23.02 1.14
CA SER A 144 -7.81 -23.80 2.13
C SER A 144 -7.94 -23.09 3.49
N VAL A 145 -6.88 -22.34 3.90
CA VAL A 145 -6.89 -21.56 5.14
C VAL A 145 -7.89 -20.41 5.02
N MET A 146 -7.85 -19.68 3.89
CA MET A 146 -8.75 -18.55 3.66
C MET A 146 -10.21 -19.01 3.59
N ALA A 147 -10.47 -20.06 2.79
CA ALA A 147 -11.81 -20.61 2.63
C ALA A 147 -12.38 -21.15 3.94
N TYR A 148 -11.62 -21.94 4.69
CA TYR A 148 -12.05 -22.52 5.95
C TYR A 148 -12.36 -21.46 7.03
N ASN A 149 -11.44 -20.49 7.24
CA ASN A 149 -11.63 -19.50 8.29
C ASN A 149 -12.79 -18.53 8.05
N TYR A 150 -13.11 -18.28 6.79
CA TYR A 150 -14.14 -17.30 6.42
C TYR A 150 -15.40 -17.93 5.84
N CYS A 151 -15.55 -19.27 5.93
CA CYS A 151 -16.71 -20.03 5.41
C CYS A 151 -16.99 -19.74 3.91
N MET A 152 -15.92 -19.67 3.11
CA MET A 152 -15.98 -19.48 1.67
C MET A 152 -15.77 -20.81 0.93
N ASP A 153 -16.25 -20.89 -0.30
CA ASP A 153 -15.89 -21.97 -1.19
C ASP A 153 -14.45 -21.81 -1.69
N GLU A 154 -13.62 -22.83 -1.50
CA GLU A 154 -12.20 -22.78 -1.88
C GLU A 154 -12.00 -22.64 -3.39
N SER A 155 -12.84 -23.30 -4.20
CA SER A 155 -12.73 -23.23 -5.65
C SER A 155 -13.09 -21.84 -6.20
N GLU A 156 -14.06 -21.18 -5.59
CA GLU A 156 -14.41 -19.80 -5.92
C GLU A 156 -13.32 -18.82 -5.48
N TRP A 157 -12.71 -19.04 -4.30
CA TRP A 157 -11.56 -18.26 -3.86
C TRP A 157 -10.40 -18.34 -4.85
N ILE A 158 -10.00 -19.56 -5.23
CA ILE A 158 -8.92 -19.80 -6.20
C ILE A 158 -9.23 -19.09 -7.52
N LYS A 159 -10.44 -19.26 -8.06
CA LYS A 159 -10.88 -18.63 -9.31
C LYS A 159 -10.85 -17.10 -9.23
N THR A 160 -11.31 -16.53 -8.12
CA THR A 160 -11.37 -15.07 -7.92
C THR A 160 -9.96 -14.46 -7.83
N THR A 161 -9.04 -15.15 -7.14
CA THR A 161 -7.67 -14.68 -6.94
C THR A 161 -6.68 -15.13 -8.03
N GLU A 162 -7.13 -15.88 -9.05
CA GLU A 162 -6.27 -16.42 -10.11
C GLU A 162 -5.43 -15.34 -10.80
N LYS A 163 -6.04 -14.20 -11.10
CA LYS A 163 -5.39 -13.09 -11.82
C LYS A 163 -4.54 -12.18 -10.92
N VAL A 164 -4.59 -12.36 -9.61
CA VAL A 164 -3.76 -11.57 -8.69
C VAL A 164 -2.31 -11.99 -8.87
N LYS A 165 -1.44 -11.03 -9.12
CA LYS A 165 0.01 -11.26 -9.21
C LYS A 165 0.63 -10.80 -7.89
N PRO A 166 1.51 -11.60 -7.27
CA PRO A 166 2.24 -11.15 -6.09
C PRO A 166 3.08 -9.93 -6.42
N SER A 167 3.36 -9.12 -5.42
CA SER A 167 4.18 -7.90 -5.55
C SER A 167 3.68 -6.96 -6.65
N THR A 168 2.37 -6.70 -6.66
CA THR A 168 1.72 -5.84 -7.66
C THR A 168 2.20 -4.38 -7.54
N TYR A 169 2.50 -3.90 -6.33
CA TYR A 169 2.90 -2.53 -5.98
C TYR A 169 1.95 -1.44 -6.50
N ILE A 170 1.75 -1.34 -7.81
CA ILE A 170 0.86 -0.33 -8.41
C ILE A 170 -0.30 -1.02 -9.14
N GLY A 171 -1.50 -0.89 -8.61
CA GLY A 171 -2.75 -1.30 -9.24
C GLY A 171 -3.40 -0.17 -10.07
N PRO A 172 -4.36 -0.53 -10.95
CA PRO A 172 -4.82 -1.88 -11.24
C PRO A 172 -3.80 -2.68 -12.05
N GLY A 173 -3.65 -3.96 -11.70
CA GLY A 173 -2.74 -4.89 -12.40
C GLY A 173 -3.29 -5.42 -13.74
N CYS A 174 -4.57 -5.21 -14.03
CA CYS A 174 -5.22 -5.59 -15.28
C CYS A 174 -5.40 -4.38 -16.19
N LEU A 175 -4.89 -4.49 -17.42
CA LEU A 175 -5.03 -3.48 -18.46
C LEU A 175 -6.34 -3.71 -19.27
N GLU A 176 -7.51 -3.73 -18.63
CA GLU A 176 -8.78 -3.59 -19.36
C GLU A 176 -9.31 -2.17 -19.19
N PRO A 177 -9.07 -1.25 -20.16
CA PRO A 177 -9.22 0.19 -19.94
C PRO A 177 -10.67 0.68 -19.81
N GLU A 178 -11.67 -0.01 -20.35
CA GLU A 178 -12.96 0.67 -20.59
C GLU A 178 -14.16 0.14 -19.78
N ARG A 179 -14.22 -1.14 -19.42
CA ARG A 179 -15.40 -1.69 -18.72
C ARG A 179 -15.46 -1.36 -17.23
N HIS A 180 -14.32 -1.12 -16.60
CA HIS A 180 -14.30 -0.86 -15.16
C HIS A 180 -14.36 0.62 -14.76
N LEU A 181 -14.05 1.54 -15.67
CA LEU A 181 -14.10 2.99 -15.38
C LEU A 181 -15.54 3.48 -15.20
N SER A 182 -16.50 2.98 -15.99
CA SER A 182 -17.91 3.36 -15.85
C SER A 182 -18.57 2.81 -14.58
N GLN A 183 -18.13 1.66 -14.08
CA GLN A 183 -18.59 1.09 -12.81
C GLN A 183 -17.87 1.69 -11.60
N ARG A 184 -16.63 2.21 -11.76
CA ARG A 184 -15.85 2.82 -10.68
C ARG A 184 -16.39 4.16 -10.22
N GLN A 185 -17.03 4.95 -11.07
CA GLN A 185 -17.62 6.22 -10.66
C GLN A 185 -18.76 6.06 -9.65
N SER A 186 -19.34 4.87 -9.51
CA SER A 186 -20.44 4.61 -8.57
C SER A 186 -20.03 3.95 -7.25
N HIS A 187 -18.80 3.39 -7.12
CA HIS A 187 -18.42 2.59 -5.95
C HIS A 187 -17.38 3.22 -5.03
N PHE A 188 -16.59 4.19 -5.50
CA PHE A 188 -15.67 4.94 -4.64
C PHE A 188 -16.25 6.31 -4.26
N THR A 189 -17.47 6.32 -3.73
CA THR A 189 -17.86 7.44 -2.90
C THR A 189 -17.10 7.30 -1.59
N TYR A 190 -15.99 8.04 -1.45
CA TYR A 190 -15.40 8.28 -0.14
C TYR A 190 -16.48 8.98 0.69
N SER A 191 -17.33 8.19 1.33
CA SER A 191 -18.26 8.71 2.30
C SER A 191 -17.42 9.36 3.41
N PRO A 192 -17.67 10.59 3.80
CA PRO A 192 -17.09 11.17 5.00
C PRO A 192 -17.67 10.50 6.26
N TYR A 193 -18.54 9.52 6.11
CA TYR A 193 -19.20 8.87 7.23
C TYR A 193 -18.47 7.59 7.61
N HIS A 194 -18.14 7.50 8.87
CA HIS A 194 -17.66 6.35 9.59
C HIS A 194 -18.40 5.07 9.19
N TYR A 195 -17.69 4.07 8.71
CA TYR A 195 -18.23 2.73 8.59
C TYR A 195 -18.29 2.18 10.01
N GLN A 196 -19.44 2.31 10.68
CA GLN A 196 -19.63 1.68 11.98
C GLN A 196 -19.62 0.17 11.74
N TYR A 197 -18.59 -0.50 12.27
CA TYR A 197 -18.58 -1.94 12.38
C TYR A 197 -19.76 -2.36 13.24
N GLN A 198 -20.80 -2.86 12.62
CA GLN A 198 -21.84 -3.60 13.32
C GLN A 198 -21.42 -5.07 13.27
N PRO A 199 -21.05 -5.68 14.42
CA PRO A 199 -20.80 -7.11 14.48
C PRO A 199 -22.09 -7.82 14.06
N ASN A 200 -22.05 -8.51 12.91
CA ASN A 200 -23.19 -9.28 12.45
C ASN A 200 -23.40 -10.46 13.42
N PRO A 201 -24.51 -10.50 14.18
CA PRO A 201 -24.73 -11.56 15.18
C PRO A 201 -24.87 -12.96 14.58
N CYS A 202 -24.92 -13.10 13.27
CA CYS A 202 -25.05 -14.39 12.59
C CYS A 202 -23.75 -15.20 12.45
N TYR A 203 -22.56 -14.62 12.70
CA TYR A 203 -21.31 -15.31 12.44
C TYR A 203 -20.99 -16.48 13.38
N TYR A 204 -21.62 -16.56 14.57
CA TYR A 204 -21.33 -17.61 15.56
C TYR A 204 -22.28 -18.81 15.55
N ARG A 205 -23.33 -18.84 14.72
CA ARG A 205 -24.34 -19.92 14.76
C ARG A 205 -24.31 -20.91 13.58
N GLN A 206 -23.56 -20.67 12.54
CA GLN A 206 -23.64 -21.52 11.33
C GLN A 206 -22.42 -22.42 11.05
N CYS A 207 -21.33 -22.32 11.82
CA CYS A 207 -20.13 -23.15 11.61
C CYS A 207 -20.05 -24.35 12.57
N ILE A 208 -21.14 -24.78 13.19
CA ILE A 208 -21.14 -26.05 13.95
C ILE A 208 -21.65 -27.13 12.98
N PRO A 209 -20.84 -28.11 12.57
CA PRO A 209 -21.33 -29.28 11.85
C PRO A 209 -22.39 -29.96 12.71
N LYS A 210 -23.57 -30.19 12.16
CA LYS A 210 -24.51 -31.11 12.79
C LYS A 210 -23.85 -32.49 12.79
N THR A 211 -23.24 -32.82 13.91
CA THR A 211 -22.81 -34.22 14.17
C THR A 211 -24.05 -35.09 14.25
N PHE A 212 -23.96 -36.22 13.54
CA PHE A 212 -24.88 -37.35 13.57
C PHE A 212 -25.08 -37.89 14.99
#